data_27f21f7e7f5844c508a4717e59e8f919
#
_entry.id   27f21f7e7f5844c508a4717e59e8f919
#
_cell.length_a   1.000
_cell.length_b   1.000
_cell.length_c   1.000
_cell.angle_alpha   90.00
_cell.angle_beta   90.00
_cell.angle_gamma   90.00
#
_symmetry.space_group_name_H-M   'P 1'
#
loop_
_entity.id
_entity.type
_entity.pdbx_description
1 polymer ?
#
loop_
_entity_poly.entity_id
_entity_poly.type
_entity_poly.pdbx_seq_one_letter_code
_entity_poly.pdbx_strand_id
1 'polypeptide(L)'
;MKNKSGRPGHVLHRDISIAFFRSGILGFGGGPSSIPLVHQEVVKKYGWMNEDEFGDTLALANTLPGPINTKMAGYIGYRIAGIWGCLNAIIVSVIPTVLMMILLLGLIQKYKDIPKVQNMSIAVIPVVAVLLGQLTWDFIKKSGESLGWLKALLLIVLSTVLIEVLHIHPAIVILACIVLVFAPLLKRRKKI
;
A
#
# COMPACT_ATOMS: atom_id res chain seq x y z
N MET A 1 21.62 9.83 15.32
CA MET A 1 21.34 8.51 14.68
C MET A 1 22.60 8.10 13.90
N LYS A 2 23.29 7.03 14.31
CA LYS A 2 24.54 6.59 13.68
C LYS A 2 24.20 5.87 12.36
N ASN A 3 24.78 6.35 11.27
CA ASN A 3 24.81 5.66 9.98
C ASN A 3 25.48 4.28 10.17
N LYS A 4 24.68 3.21 10.28
CA LYS A 4 25.17 1.84 10.48
C LYS A 4 26.01 1.33 9.29
N SER A 5 25.95 1.96 8.12
CA SER A 5 26.63 1.49 6.92
C SER A 5 28.02 2.12 6.66
N GLY A 6 28.44 3.13 7.41
CA GLY A 6 29.73 3.82 7.21
C GLY A 6 29.94 4.45 5.83
N ARG A 7 28.90 4.45 4.97
CA ARG A 7 28.98 4.96 3.59
C ARG A 7 28.75 6.46 3.54
N PRO A 8 29.40 7.19 2.62
CA PRO A 8 29.15 8.63 2.44
C PRO A 8 27.70 8.88 2.03
N GLY A 9 27.11 9.98 2.52
CA GLY A 9 25.68 10.27 2.41
C GLY A 9 25.12 10.19 0.98
N HIS A 10 25.84 10.67 -0.04
CA HIS A 10 25.40 10.63 -1.44
C HIS A 10 25.30 9.19 -2.00
N VAL A 11 26.20 8.30 -1.59
CA VAL A 11 26.15 6.87 -1.97
C VAL A 11 24.92 6.21 -1.33
N LEU A 12 24.64 6.56 -0.09
CA LEU A 12 23.50 6.04 0.66
C LEU A 12 22.17 6.44 0.00
N HIS A 13 22.02 7.71 -0.41
CA HIS A 13 20.84 8.18 -1.13
C HIS A 13 20.65 7.49 -2.49
N ARG A 14 21.74 7.23 -3.22
CA ARG A 14 21.72 6.48 -4.48
C ARG A 14 21.29 5.03 -4.25
N ASP A 15 21.82 4.37 -3.23
CA ASP A 15 21.47 2.99 -2.88
C ASP A 15 19.97 2.89 -2.50
N ILE A 16 19.45 3.84 -1.71
CA ILE A 16 18.03 3.95 -1.37
C ILE A 16 17.20 4.11 -2.65
N SER A 17 17.61 5.00 -3.55
CA SER A 17 16.92 5.21 -4.82
C SER A 17 16.84 3.93 -5.66
N ILE A 18 17.94 3.20 -5.81
CA ILE A 18 17.98 1.97 -6.59
C ILE A 18 17.10 0.88 -5.96
N ALA A 19 17.17 0.72 -4.64
CA ALA A 19 16.38 -0.28 -3.91
C ALA A 19 14.88 -0.05 -4.07
N PHE A 20 14.42 1.18 -3.82
CA PHE A 20 12.99 1.52 -3.89
C PHE A 20 12.47 1.72 -5.30
N PHE A 21 13.29 2.10 -6.26
CA PHE A 21 12.95 2.08 -7.67
C PHE A 21 12.64 0.65 -8.15
N ARG A 22 13.49 -0.31 -7.81
CA ARG A 22 13.27 -1.71 -8.17
C ARG A 22 12.04 -2.29 -7.51
N SER A 23 11.88 -2.09 -6.20
CA SER A 23 10.70 -2.58 -5.50
C SER A 23 9.41 -1.89 -5.94
N GLY A 24 9.47 -0.62 -6.36
CA GLY A 24 8.34 0.12 -6.90
C GLY A 24 7.89 -0.38 -8.28
N ILE A 25 8.83 -0.61 -9.21
CA ILE A 25 8.51 -1.08 -10.57
C ILE A 25 8.20 -2.56 -10.61
N LEU A 26 8.93 -3.40 -9.88
CA LEU A 26 8.75 -4.85 -9.90
C LEU A 26 7.65 -5.33 -8.97
N GLY A 27 7.18 -4.49 -8.05
CA GLY A 27 6.10 -4.79 -7.11
C GLY A 27 4.71 -4.81 -7.75
N PHE A 28 4.50 -5.71 -8.72
CA PHE A 28 3.21 -5.87 -9.39
C PHE A 28 2.10 -6.23 -8.40
N GLY A 29 0.92 -5.61 -8.58
CA GLY A 29 -0.27 -5.89 -7.78
C GLY A 29 -0.40 -5.07 -6.51
N GLY A 30 0.59 -4.25 -6.14
CA GLY A 30 0.56 -3.41 -4.93
C GLY A 30 0.44 -4.23 -3.63
N GLY A 31 0.39 -3.56 -2.49
CA GLY A 31 0.14 -4.22 -1.21
C GLY A 31 1.18 -5.30 -0.83
N PRO A 32 0.74 -6.47 -0.36
CA PRO A 32 1.63 -7.50 0.19
C PRO A 32 2.65 -8.08 -0.79
N SER A 33 2.38 -8.06 -2.09
CA SER A 33 3.27 -8.63 -3.11
C SER A 33 4.61 -7.90 -3.25
N SER A 34 4.68 -6.64 -2.85
CA SER A 34 5.93 -5.86 -2.85
C SER A 34 6.82 -6.16 -1.64
N ILE A 35 6.29 -6.76 -0.56
CA ILE A 35 7.03 -7.02 0.67
C ILE A 35 8.27 -7.89 0.45
N PRO A 36 8.21 -9.03 -0.28
CA PRO A 36 9.39 -9.85 -0.56
C PRO A 36 10.49 -9.10 -1.32
N LEU A 37 10.11 -8.20 -2.23
CA LEU A 37 11.07 -7.40 -3.00
C LEU A 37 11.78 -6.37 -2.12
N VAL A 38 11.04 -5.68 -1.26
CA VAL A 38 11.62 -4.75 -0.28
C VAL A 38 12.54 -5.50 0.70
N HIS A 39 12.11 -6.67 1.18
CA HIS A 39 12.92 -7.52 2.03
C HIS A 39 14.24 -7.92 1.37
N GLN A 40 14.18 -8.37 0.12
CA GLN A 40 15.36 -8.77 -0.64
C GLN A 40 16.36 -7.61 -0.79
N GLU A 41 15.90 -6.40 -1.11
CA GLU A 41 16.78 -5.25 -1.24
C GLU A 41 17.32 -4.80 0.14
N VAL A 42 16.47 -4.65 1.14
CA VAL A 42 16.81 -4.03 2.43
C VAL A 42 17.60 -4.95 3.35
N VAL A 43 17.21 -6.23 3.43
CA VAL A 43 17.83 -7.22 4.33
C VAL A 43 18.94 -7.98 3.63
N LYS A 44 18.62 -8.63 2.49
CA LYS A 44 19.57 -9.55 1.83
C LYS A 44 20.69 -8.81 1.10
N LYS A 45 20.37 -7.74 0.36
CA LYS A 45 21.33 -7.10 -0.53
C LYS A 45 22.11 -5.97 0.13
N TYR A 46 21.43 -5.04 0.77
CA TYR A 46 22.08 -3.88 1.39
C TYR A 46 22.39 -4.07 2.87
N GLY A 47 21.73 -5.03 3.55
CA GLY A 47 21.97 -5.30 4.96
C GLY A 47 21.65 -4.12 5.89
N TRP A 48 20.70 -3.28 5.50
CA TRP A 48 20.31 -2.10 6.29
C TRP A 48 19.56 -2.46 7.57
N MET A 49 18.87 -3.61 7.56
CA MET A 49 18.09 -4.15 8.66
C MET A 49 18.32 -5.67 8.76
N ASN A 50 18.17 -6.21 9.96
CA ASN A 50 18.07 -7.65 10.17
C ASN A 50 16.61 -8.13 9.98
N GLU A 51 16.39 -9.44 10.07
CA GLU A 51 15.06 -10.06 9.87
C GLU A 51 14.04 -9.54 10.90
N ASP A 52 14.44 -9.42 12.18
CA ASP A 52 13.57 -8.97 13.26
C ASP A 52 13.18 -7.49 13.08
N GLU A 53 14.17 -6.64 12.77
CA GLU A 53 13.94 -5.22 12.50
C GLU A 53 13.02 -5.01 11.29
N PHE A 54 13.11 -5.86 10.27
CA PHE A 54 12.23 -5.83 9.11
C PHE A 54 10.82 -6.26 9.49
N GLY A 55 10.67 -7.32 10.30
CA GLY A 55 9.40 -7.78 10.85
C GLY A 55 8.68 -6.69 11.63
N ASP A 56 9.38 -5.99 12.52
CA ASP A 56 8.86 -4.87 13.30
C ASP A 56 8.39 -3.71 12.40
N THR A 57 9.20 -3.40 11.37
CA THR A 57 8.86 -2.37 10.38
C THR A 57 7.60 -2.74 9.59
N LEU A 58 7.47 -4.00 9.21
CA LEU A 58 6.29 -4.53 8.52
C LEU A 58 5.06 -4.49 9.41
N ALA A 59 5.18 -4.88 10.68
CA ALA A 59 4.11 -4.80 11.65
C ALA A 59 3.63 -3.35 11.84
N LEU A 60 4.57 -2.41 12.00
CA LEU A 60 4.25 -0.98 12.09
C LEU A 60 3.58 -0.46 10.82
N ALA A 61 4.08 -0.85 9.64
CA ALA A 61 3.48 -0.44 8.37
C ALA A 61 2.04 -0.97 8.20
N ASN A 62 1.72 -2.13 8.76
CA ASN A 62 0.36 -2.69 8.75
C ASN A 62 -0.62 -1.96 9.67
N THR A 63 -0.16 -1.28 10.71
CA THR A 63 -1.03 -0.51 11.63
C THR A 63 -1.47 0.82 11.05
N LEU A 64 -0.73 1.37 10.10
CA LEU A 64 -1.01 2.67 9.49
C LEU A 64 -1.93 2.51 8.26
N PRO A 65 -2.85 3.43 8.00
CA PRO A 65 -3.64 3.43 6.77
C PRO A 65 -2.78 3.78 5.55
N GLY A 66 -3.13 3.24 4.37
CA GLY A 66 -2.49 3.54 3.09
C GLY A 66 -1.61 2.42 2.52
N PRO A 67 -1.03 2.61 1.32
CA PRO A 67 -0.25 1.60 0.61
C PRO A 67 0.98 1.15 1.38
N ILE A 68 1.14 -0.16 1.55
CA ILE A 68 2.19 -0.72 2.41
C ILE A 68 3.60 -0.41 1.89
N ASN A 69 3.80 -0.47 0.57
CA ASN A 69 5.09 -0.22 -0.05
C ASN A 69 5.59 1.21 0.22
N THR A 70 4.73 2.20 0.07
CA THR A 70 5.06 3.62 0.33
C THR A 70 5.38 3.87 1.80
N LYS A 71 4.63 3.24 2.72
CA LYS A 71 4.88 3.35 4.16
C LYS A 71 6.22 2.72 4.55
N MET A 72 6.50 1.53 4.03
CA MET A 72 7.79 0.88 4.25
C MET A 72 8.94 1.69 3.65
N ALA A 73 8.79 2.21 2.42
CA ALA A 73 9.77 3.08 1.80
C ALA A 73 10.07 4.32 2.66
N GLY A 74 9.03 5.00 3.14
CA GLY A 74 9.17 6.17 3.99
C GLY A 74 9.87 5.85 5.31
N TYR A 75 9.43 4.82 6.02
CA TYR A 75 10.01 4.43 7.31
C TYR A 75 11.47 3.97 7.18
N ILE A 76 11.75 3.08 6.23
CA ILE A 76 13.09 2.55 5.99
C ILE A 76 14.03 3.67 5.53
N GLY A 77 13.58 4.51 4.58
CA GLY A 77 14.34 5.66 4.11
C GLY A 77 14.67 6.65 5.24
N TYR A 78 13.69 6.92 6.13
CA TYR A 78 13.91 7.75 7.32
C TYR A 78 14.92 7.15 8.29
N ARG A 79 14.82 5.86 8.54
CA ARG A 79 15.73 5.15 9.45
C ARG A 79 17.17 5.14 8.97
N ILE A 80 17.39 5.10 7.65
CA ILE A 80 18.72 5.00 7.03
C ILE A 80 19.36 6.37 6.86
N ALA A 81 18.64 7.37 6.33
CA ALA A 81 19.19 8.66 5.93
C ALA A 81 18.34 9.87 6.39
N GLY A 82 17.50 9.69 7.44
CA GLY A 82 16.68 10.75 8.00
C GLY A 82 15.59 11.23 7.04
N ILE A 83 15.14 12.48 7.22
CA ILE A 83 14.05 13.08 6.43
C ILE A 83 14.34 13.05 4.93
N TRP A 84 15.54 13.35 4.52
CA TRP A 84 15.94 13.31 3.11
C TRP A 84 15.94 11.90 2.53
N GLY A 85 16.28 10.88 3.34
CA GLY A 85 16.16 9.48 2.96
C GLY A 85 14.69 9.05 2.80
N CYS A 86 13.82 9.50 3.68
CA CYS A 86 12.38 9.27 3.60
C CYS A 86 11.78 9.85 2.31
N LEU A 87 12.03 11.14 2.05
CA LEU A 87 11.54 11.81 0.86
C LEU A 87 12.04 11.14 -0.42
N ASN A 88 13.35 10.84 -0.47
CA ASN A 88 13.97 10.17 -1.62
C ASN A 88 13.33 8.79 -1.88
N ALA A 89 13.16 7.97 -0.84
CA ALA A 89 12.57 6.64 -0.96
C ALA A 89 11.12 6.69 -1.48
N ILE A 90 10.31 7.61 -0.96
CA ILE A 90 8.91 7.78 -1.38
C ILE A 90 8.83 8.28 -2.83
N ILE A 91 9.58 9.33 -3.16
CA ILE A 91 9.59 9.94 -4.50
C ILE A 91 10.00 8.90 -5.55
N VAL A 92 11.08 8.19 -5.30
CA VAL A 92 11.61 7.20 -6.25
C VAL A 92 10.72 5.94 -6.35
N SER A 93 10.00 5.60 -5.29
CA SER A 93 9.02 4.49 -5.33
C SER A 93 7.75 4.85 -6.11
N VAL A 94 7.29 6.10 -6.05
CA VAL A 94 5.98 6.52 -6.57
C VAL A 94 6.08 7.19 -7.95
N ILE A 95 7.02 8.12 -8.15
CA ILE A 95 7.08 8.93 -9.39
C ILE A 95 7.22 8.08 -10.66
N PRO A 96 8.10 7.07 -10.74
CA PRO A 96 8.26 6.29 -11.96
C PRO A 96 6.98 5.55 -12.37
N THR A 97 6.25 5.01 -11.40
CA THR A 97 4.99 4.31 -11.65
C THR A 97 3.89 5.26 -12.10
N VAL A 98 3.80 6.44 -11.50
CA VAL A 98 2.85 7.49 -11.90
C VAL A 98 3.15 7.99 -13.31
N LEU A 99 4.41 8.28 -13.63
CA LEU A 99 4.81 8.70 -14.98
C LEU A 99 4.51 7.63 -16.02
N MET A 100 4.80 6.37 -15.73
CA MET A 100 4.48 5.24 -16.61
C MET A 100 2.97 5.13 -16.84
N MET A 101 2.14 5.28 -15.78
CA MET A 101 0.68 5.30 -15.90
C MET A 101 0.19 6.45 -16.79
N ILE A 102 0.69 7.66 -16.59
CA ILE A 102 0.30 8.83 -17.40
C ILE A 102 0.64 8.60 -18.87
N LEU A 103 1.85 8.13 -19.16
CA LEU A 103 2.28 7.84 -20.52
C LEU A 103 1.43 6.75 -21.17
N LEU A 104 1.17 5.64 -20.47
CA LEU A 104 0.35 4.55 -20.98
C LEU A 104 -1.10 4.97 -21.21
N LEU A 105 -1.70 5.71 -20.27
CA LEU A 105 -3.05 6.23 -20.45
C LEU A 105 -3.14 7.20 -21.63
N GLY A 106 -2.14 8.09 -21.80
CA GLY A 106 -2.07 8.98 -22.95
C GLY A 106 -1.97 8.24 -24.27
N LEU A 107 -1.16 7.18 -24.32
CA LEU A 107 -1.05 6.32 -25.51
C LEU A 107 -2.37 5.59 -25.80
N ILE A 108 -2.99 4.98 -24.80
CA ILE A 108 -4.27 4.29 -24.96
C ILE A 108 -5.36 5.26 -25.44
N GLN A 109 -5.44 6.46 -24.87
CA GLN A 109 -6.41 7.47 -25.31
C GLN A 109 -6.18 7.93 -26.74
N LYS A 110 -4.91 8.11 -27.16
CA LYS A 110 -4.57 8.51 -28.52
C LYS A 110 -4.94 7.44 -29.56
N TYR A 111 -4.87 6.17 -29.20
CA TYR A 111 -5.09 5.04 -30.10
C TYR A 111 -6.39 4.28 -29.80
N LYS A 112 -7.30 4.85 -28.99
CA LYS A 112 -8.55 4.17 -28.58
C LYS A 112 -9.47 3.77 -29.73
N ASP A 113 -9.39 4.49 -30.86
CA ASP A 113 -10.23 4.25 -32.04
C ASP A 113 -9.71 3.09 -32.92
N ILE A 114 -8.52 2.57 -32.64
CA ILE A 114 -7.97 1.41 -33.31
C ILE A 114 -8.60 0.13 -32.74
N PRO A 115 -9.27 -0.72 -33.56
CA PRO A 115 -9.96 -1.91 -33.09
C PRO A 115 -9.10 -2.87 -32.27
N LYS A 116 -7.80 -2.97 -32.60
CA LYS A 116 -6.85 -3.81 -31.85
C LYS A 116 -6.64 -3.30 -30.41
N VAL A 117 -6.55 -1.98 -30.22
CA VAL A 117 -6.36 -1.36 -28.89
C VAL A 117 -7.62 -1.50 -28.05
N GLN A 118 -8.79 -1.33 -28.69
CA GLN A 118 -10.08 -1.54 -28.04
C GLN A 118 -10.25 -2.98 -27.56
N ASN A 119 -9.94 -3.95 -28.41
CA ASN A 119 -10.01 -5.37 -28.07
C ASN A 119 -9.02 -5.74 -26.93
N MET A 120 -7.82 -5.17 -26.92
CA MET A 120 -6.87 -5.36 -25.82
C MET A 120 -7.43 -4.80 -24.50
N SER A 121 -8.02 -3.61 -24.53
CA SER A 121 -8.61 -2.99 -23.32
C SER A 121 -9.77 -3.82 -22.80
N ILE A 122 -10.64 -4.34 -23.67
CA ILE A 122 -11.75 -5.22 -23.29
C ILE A 122 -11.23 -6.54 -22.69
N ALA A 123 -10.15 -7.12 -23.26
CA ALA A 123 -9.57 -8.36 -22.76
C ALA A 123 -8.98 -8.25 -21.33
N VAL A 124 -8.59 -7.05 -20.90
CA VAL A 124 -8.06 -6.80 -19.56
C VAL A 124 -9.17 -6.78 -18.49
N ILE A 125 -10.40 -6.39 -18.84
CA ILE A 125 -11.52 -6.24 -17.90
C ILE A 125 -11.77 -7.51 -17.07
N PRO A 126 -11.90 -8.72 -17.65
CA PRO A 126 -12.14 -9.93 -16.87
C PRO A 126 -10.98 -10.27 -15.94
N VAL A 127 -9.74 -10.00 -16.35
CA VAL A 127 -8.56 -10.23 -15.49
C VAL A 127 -8.59 -9.32 -14.28
N VAL A 128 -8.88 -8.04 -14.49
CA VAL A 128 -9.02 -7.07 -13.38
C VAL A 128 -10.18 -7.44 -12.47
N ALA A 129 -11.30 -7.89 -13.03
CA ALA A 129 -12.45 -8.32 -12.24
C ALA A 129 -12.09 -9.52 -11.32
N VAL A 130 -11.34 -10.50 -11.82
CA VAL A 130 -10.89 -11.64 -11.02
C VAL A 130 -9.91 -11.19 -9.93
N LEU A 131 -8.96 -10.30 -10.24
CA LEU A 131 -8.01 -9.79 -9.26
C LEU A 131 -8.70 -8.99 -8.15
N LEU A 132 -9.67 -8.14 -8.48
CA LEU A 132 -10.47 -7.41 -7.51
C LEU A 132 -11.35 -8.35 -6.69
N GLY A 133 -11.90 -9.40 -7.33
CA GLY A 133 -12.64 -10.45 -6.62
C GLY A 133 -11.79 -11.19 -5.60
N GLN A 134 -10.56 -11.58 -5.96
CA GLN A 134 -9.62 -12.20 -5.04
C GLN A 134 -9.26 -11.27 -3.87
N LEU A 135 -8.97 -10.00 -4.16
CA LEU A 135 -8.67 -9.02 -3.13
C LEU A 135 -9.85 -8.83 -2.17
N THR A 136 -11.06 -8.74 -2.69
CA THR A 136 -12.29 -8.65 -1.90
C THR A 136 -12.46 -9.87 -1.01
N TRP A 137 -12.25 -11.07 -1.56
CA TRP A 137 -12.31 -12.31 -0.79
C TRP A 137 -11.30 -12.36 0.35
N ASP A 138 -10.05 -11.94 0.11
CA ASP A 138 -9.01 -11.88 1.12
C ASP A 138 -9.37 -10.91 2.26
N PHE A 139 -9.97 -9.75 1.94
CA PHE A 139 -10.46 -8.83 2.96
C PHE A 139 -11.64 -9.39 3.76
N ILE A 140 -12.60 -10.05 3.10
CA ILE A 140 -13.73 -10.70 3.79
C ILE A 140 -13.22 -11.78 4.74
N LYS A 141 -12.32 -12.65 4.28
CA LYS A 141 -11.72 -13.71 5.07
C LYS A 141 -10.97 -13.14 6.30
N LYS A 142 -10.11 -12.17 6.10
CA LYS A 142 -9.36 -11.51 7.16
C LYS A 142 -10.26 -10.79 8.17
N SER A 143 -11.34 -10.19 7.72
CA SER A 143 -12.35 -9.56 8.58
C SER A 143 -13.11 -10.59 9.39
N GLY A 144 -13.48 -11.72 8.77
CA GLY A 144 -14.14 -12.84 9.44
C GLY A 144 -13.29 -13.47 10.54
N GLU A 145 -11.99 -13.64 10.28
CA GLU A 145 -11.02 -14.16 11.24
C GLU A 145 -10.77 -13.20 12.43
N SER A 146 -10.78 -11.88 12.16
CA SER A 146 -10.47 -10.86 13.18
C SER A 146 -11.67 -10.46 14.03
N LEU A 147 -12.83 -10.21 13.42
CA LEU A 147 -14.04 -9.72 14.12
C LEU A 147 -15.07 -10.81 14.43
N GLY A 148 -14.92 -11.99 13.82
CA GLY A 148 -15.92 -13.05 13.77
C GLY A 148 -16.89 -12.88 12.59
N TRP A 149 -17.23 -14.01 11.97
CA TRP A 149 -18.03 -14.07 10.72
C TRP A 149 -19.36 -13.34 10.78
N LEU A 150 -20.07 -13.43 11.92
CA LEU A 150 -21.37 -12.78 12.09
C LEU A 150 -21.26 -11.26 12.07
N LYS A 151 -20.27 -10.70 12.78
CA LYS A 151 -20.05 -9.25 12.84
C LYS A 151 -19.51 -8.71 11.52
N ALA A 152 -18.62 -9.45 10.86
CA ALA A 152 -18.09 -9.09 9.54
C ALA A 152 -19.22 -9.05 8.50
N LEU A 153 -20.07 -10.07 8.46
CA LEU A 153 -21.22 -10.13 7.55
C LEU A 153 -22.19 -8.96 7.80
N LEU A 154 -22.50 -8.68 9.06
CA LEU A 154 -23.40 -7.57 9.43
C LEU A 154 -22.82 -6.22 9.00
N LEU A 155 -21.54 -5.99 9.18
CA LEU A 155 -20.86 -4.77 8.73
C LEU A 155 -20.86 -4.65 7.19
N ILE A 156 -20.63 -5.75 6.47
CA ILE A 156 -20.65 -5.76 5.00
C ILE A 156 -22.05 -5.41 4.51
N VAL A 157 -23.08 -6.09 5.01
CA VAL A 157 -24.47 -5.83 4.60
C VAL A 157 -24.88 -4.40 4.94
N LEU A 158 -24.57 -3.93 6.15
CA LEU A 158 -24.89 -2.57 6.58
C LEU A 158 -24.20 -1.53 5.69
N SER A 159 -22.90 -1.71 5.40
CA SER A 159 -22.16 -0.80 4.54
C SER A 159 -22.70 -0.78 3.11
N THR A 160 -23.07 -1.95 2.56
CA THR A 160 -23.65 -2.05 1.22
C THR A 160 -24.99 -1.33 1.18
N VAL A 161 -25.87 -1.53 2.16
CA VAL A 161 -27.16 -0.82 2.23
C VAL A 161 -26.96 0.69 2.36
N LEU A 162 -26.04 1.15 3.19
CA LEU A 162 -25.75 2.58 3.34
C LEU A 162 -25.25 3.23 2.05
N ILE A 163 -24.42 2.53 1.28
CA ILE A 163 -23.83 3.06 0.05
C ILE A 163 -24.80 2.96 -1.12
N GLU A 164 -25.42 1.78 -1.33
CA GLU A 164 -26.25 1.52 -2.51
C GLU A 164 -27.68 2.03 -2.37
N VAL A 165 -28.29 1.92 -1.19
CA VAL A 165 -29.70 2.30 -0.98
C VAL A 165 -29.84 3.76 -0.54
N LEU A 166 -29.01 4.19 0.41
CA LEU A 166 -29.05 5.57 0.92
C LEU A 166 -28.14 6.52 0.12
N HIS A 167 -27.37 6.02 -0.86
CA HIS A 167 -26.42 6.81 -1.67
C HIS A 167 -25.46 7.68 -0.84
N ILE A 168 -25.10 7.21 0.37
CA ILE A 168 -24.17 7.91 1.24
C ILE A 168 -22.75 7.75 0.69
N HIS A 169 -22.03 8.85 0.60
CA HIS A 169 -20.67 8.83 0.09
C HIS A 169 -19.78 7.87 0.92
N PRO A 170 -19.02 6.94 0.31
CA PRO A 170 -18.23 5.92 1.00
C PRO A 170 -17.30 6.49 2.08
N ALA A 171 -16.77 7.70 1.88
CA ALA A 171 -15.92 8.37 2.87
C ALA A 171 -16.63 8.63 4.20
N ILE A 172 -17.94 8.94 4.18
CA ILE A 172 -18.74 9.18 5.40
C ILE A 172 -18.93 7.87 6.15
N VAL A 173 -19.18 6.77 5.45
CA VAL A 173 -19.33 5.43 6.04
C VAL A 173 -18.03 5.01 6.72
N ILE A 174 -16.89 5.21 6.06
CA ILE A 174 -15.57 4.92 6.61
C ILE A 174 -15.31 5.77 7.87
N LEU A 175 -15.58 7.07 7.81
CA LEU A 175 -15.39 7.98 8.95
C LEU A 175 -16.27 7.56 10.13
N ALA A 176 -17.54 7.21 9.88
CA ALA A 176 -18.46 6.73 10.92
C ALA A 176 -17.95 5.43 11.57
N CYS A 177 -17.45 4.48 10.78
CA CYS A 177 -16.85 3.26 11.30
C CYS A 177 -15.62 3.54 12.17
N ILE A 178 -14.74 4.45 11.73
CA ILE A 178 -13.57 4.87 12.52
C ILE A 178 -14.01 5.49 13.84
N VAL A 179 -14.94 6.44 13.83
CA VAL A 179 -15.46 7.10 15.04
C VAL A 179 -16.10 6.07 15.99
N LEU A 180 -16.88 5.14 15.49
CA LEU A 180 -17.51 4.07 16.28
C LEU A 180 -16.47 3.18 17.00
N VAL A 181 -15.39 2.84 16.32
CA VAL A 181 -14.32 2.01 16.90
C VAL A 181 -13.51 2.78 17.93
N PHE A 182 -13.22 4.07 17.70
CA PHE A 182 -12.42 4.89 18.60
C PHE A 182 -13.20 5.50 19.77
N ALA A 183 -14.53 5.68 19.64
CA ALA A 183 -15.38 6.26 20.68
C ALA A 183 -15.28 5.53 22.05
N PRO A 184 -15.33 4.19 22.14
CA PRO A 184 -15.18 3.48 23.40
C PRO A 184 -13.75 3.58 23.98
N LEU A 185 -12.72 3.71 23.14
CA LEU A 185 -11.33 3.87 23.58
C LEU A 185 -11.10 5.24 24.22
N LEU A 186 -11.70 6.30 23.67
CA LEU A 186 -11.66 7.66 24.23
C LEU A 186 -12.42 7.74 25.57
N LYS A 187 -13.52 7.01 25.71
CA LYS A 187 -14.32 6.96 26.94
C LYS A 187 -13.60 6.22 28.08
N ARG A 188 -12.74 5.24 27.74
CA ARG A 188 -11.93 4.50 28.73
C ARG A 188 -10.77 5.33 29.31
N ARG A 189 -10.23 6.29 28.54
CA ARG A 189 -9.15 7.19 28.99
C ARG A 189 -9.60 8.27 29.99
N LYS A 190 -10.90 8.54 30.08
CA LYS A 190 -11.48 9.51 31.06
C LYS A 190 -11.81 8.92 32.45
N LYS A 191 -11.50 7.64 32.67
CA LYS A 191 -11.79 6.95 33.94
C LYS A 191 -10.52 6.49 34.70
N ILE A 192 -9.35 7.06 34.37
CA ILE A 192 -8.11 6.90 35.16
C ILE A 192 -7.71 8.27 35.68
#